data_5aec9c651e33f8be1e4109f925c5ae36
#
_entry.id   5aec9c651e33f8be1e4109f925c5ae36
#
_cell.length_a   1.000
_cell.length_b   1.000
_cell.length_c   1.000
_cell.angle_alpha   90.00
_cell.angle_beta   90.00
_cell.angle_gamma   90.00
#
_symmetry.space_group_name_H-M   'P 1'
#
loop_
_entity.id
_entity.type
_entity.pdbx_description
1 polymer ?
#
loop_
_entity_poly.entity_id
_entity_poly.type
_entity_poly.pdbx_seq_one_letter_code
_entity_poly.pdbx_strand_id
1 'polypeptide(L)'
;MKNILVPTDFSKNCNKAEELGIEMAKLYNSEIHFFHLMKTPVEWVKLDKQKEKQYPETVKQIGLAKAYLSELEKKAERQGLECRTFLEFDGGQANILKHSGHFHHDFIVTGSSGTRGGIRELMGSNVEKIVRKADVPVVIVKDEEVSFPFKDIVFVSDFLQDVSDAFKQVISIAEKCGAHIHLLRVNTHTDFNSIEKGLDPIKKF
;
A
#
# COMPACT_ATOMS: atom_id res chain seq x y z
N MET A 1 -10.75 -10.67 -6.35
CA MET A 1 -9.74 -10.15 -5.40
C MET A 1 -9.95 -10.89 -4.10
N LYS A 2 -8.88 -11.46 -3.52
CA LYS A 2 -8.99 -12.31 -2.32
C LYS A 2 -8.37 -11.64 -1.09
N ASN A 3 -7.17 -11.05 -1.23
CA ASN A 3 -6.39 -10.58 -0.10
C ASN A 3 -5.83 -9.18 -0.34
N ILE A 4 -5.97 -8.29 0.65
CA ILE A 4 -5.39 -6.94 0.64
C ILE A 4 -4.36 -6.84 1.76
N LEU A 5 -3.13 -6.39 1.43
CA LEU A 5 -2.07 -6.15 2.40
C LEU A 5 -2.01 -4.67 2.78
N VAL A 6 -2.01 -4.39 4.07
CA VAL A 6 -1.87 -3.04 4.63
C VAL A 6 -0.68 -2.99 5.57
N PRO A 7 0.52 -2.63 5.07
CA PRO A 7 1.66 -2.35 5.92
C PRO A 7 1.41 -1.11 6.78
N THR A 8 1.70 -1.21 8.08
CA THR A 8 1.52 -0.10 9.03
C THR A 8 2.76 0.09 9.90
N ASP A 9 3.08 1.35 10.22
CA ASP A 9 4.05 1.76 11.21
C ASP A 9 3.40 2.50 12.40
N PHE A 10 2.05 2.45 12.46
CA PHE A 10 1.23 3.10 13.46
C PHE A 10 1.29 4.63 13.45
N SER A 11 1.79 5.23 12.38
CA SER A 11 1.79 6.68 12.18
C SER A 11 0.41 7.17 11.74
N LYS A 12 0.16 8.48 11.89
CA LYS A 12 -1.09 9.10 11.40
C LYS A 12 -1.33 8.87 9.91
N ASN A 13 -0.27 8.82 9.12
CA ASN A 13 -0.35 8.60 7.68
C ASN A 13 -0.78 7.16 7.35
N CYS A 14 -0.37 6.20 8.18
CA CYS A 14 -0.82 4.83 8.05
C CYS A 14 -2.29 4.64 8.45
N ASN A 15 -2.82 5.43 9.40
CA ASN A 15 -4.22 5.32 9.81
C ASN A 15 -5.19 5.49 8.62
N LYS A 16 -4.92 6.44 7.72
CA LYS A 16 -5.75 6.63 6.50
C LYS A 16 -5.63 5.46 5.53
N ALA A 17 -4.44 4.88 5.40
CA ALA A 17 -4.24 3.69 4.59
C ALA A 17 -4.95 2.46 5.20
N GLU A 18 -4.94 2.34 6.51
CA GLU A 18 -5.68 1.30 7.25
C GLU A 18 -7.20 1.43 7.00
N GLU A 19 -7.73 2.66 7.08
CA GLU A 19 -9.14 2.95 6.80
C GLU A 19 -9.52 2.64 5.35
N LEU A 20 -8.74 3.14 4.38
CA LEU A 20 -8.97 2.84 2.97
C LEU A 20 -8.85 1.34 2.68
N GLY A 21 -7.89 0.64 3.30
CA GLY A 21 -7.73 -0.81 3.16
C GLY A 21 -8.97 -1.57 3.62
N ILE A 22 -9.56 -1.16 4.76
CA ILE A 22 -10.82 -1.73 5.27
C ILE A 22 -11.97 -1.47 4.30
N GLU A 23 -12.12 -0.24 3.80
CA GLU A 23 -13.19 0.10 2.85
C GLU A 23 -13.05 -0.65 1.51
N MET A 24 -11.81 -0.76 1.01
CA MET A 24 -11.53 -1.58 -0.17
C MET A 24 -11.85 -3.05 0.08
N ALA A 25 -11.42 -3.61 1.23
CA ALA A 25 -11.72 -5.00 1.57
C ALA A 25 -13.23 -5.27 1.60
N LYS A 26 -14.03 -4.35 2.12
CA LYS A 26 -15.51 -4.43 2.07
C LYS A 26 -16.05 -4.43 0.65
N LEU A 27 -15.62 -3.47 -0.18
CA LEU A 27 -16.09 -3.34 -1.55
C LEU A 27 -15.78 -4.58 -2.39
N TYR A 28 -14.62 -5.19 -2.16
CA TYR A 28 -14.16 -6.36 -2.89
C TYR A 28 -14.55 -7.69 -2.23
N ASN A 29 -15.12 -7.66 -1.03
CA ASN A 29 -15.37 -8.84 -0.20
C ASN A 29 -14.09 -9.69 -0.04
N SER A 30 -13.03 -9.03 0.40
CA SER A 30 -11.67 -9.59 0.50
C SER A 30 -11.24 -9.72 1.95
N GLU A 31 -10.34 -10.66 2.22
CA GLU A 31 -9.61 -10.72 3.48
C GLU A 31 -8.62 -9.54 3.56
N ILE A 32 -8.44 -8.96 4.75
CA ILE A 32 -7.47 -7.89 4.99
C ILE A 32 -6.36 -8.36 5.91
N HIS A 33 -5.10 -8.10 5.51
CA HIS A 33 -3.92 -8.42 6.29
C HIS A 33 -3.22 -7.13 6.72
N PHE A 34 -3.18 -6.87 8.05
CA PHE A 34 -2.33 -5.81 8.59
C PHE A 34 -0.95 -6.36 8.92
N PHE A 35 0.07 -5.67 8.46
CA PHE A 35 1.45 -6.09 8.58
C PHE A 35 2.32 -5.02 9.22
N HIS A 36 2.95 -5.32 10.35
CA HIS A 36 3.93 -4.45 10.99
C HIS A 36 5.31 -5.09 10.99
N LEU A 37 6.29 -4.36 10.44
CA LEU A 37 7.70 -4.75 10.46
C LEU A 37 8.44 -3.97 11.54
N MET A 38 8.83 -4.65 12.59
CA MET A 38 9.52 -4.06 13.74
C MET A 38 11.03 -4.23 13.64
N LYS A 39 11.77 -3.14 13.74
CA LYS A 39 13.23 -3.19 13.90
C LYS A 39 13.60 -3.58 15.33
N THR A 40 14.50 -4.53 15.45
CA THR A 40 15.01 -4.98 16.75
C THR A 40 16.53 -4.87 16.80
N PRO A 41 17.12 -4.62 17.99
CA PRO A 41 18.57 -4.45 18.14
C PRO A 41 19.37 -5.73 17.87
N VAL A 42 18.69 -6.88 17.86
CA VAL A 42 19.26 -8.21 17.65
C VAL A 42 18.28 -9.08 16.85
N GLU A 43 18.73 -10.22 16.34
CA GLU A 43 17.83 -11.19 15.67
C GLU A 43 16.81 -11.76 16.68
N TRP A 44 15.72 -11.03 16.87
CA TRP A 44 14.71 -11.31 17.90
C TRP A 44 14.16 -12.74 17.84
N VAL A 45 13.94 -13.23 16.63
CA VAL A 45 13.38 -14.58 16.40
C VAL A 45 14.28 -15.71 16.97
N LYS A 46 15.58 -15.45 17.14
CA LYS A 46 16.55 -16.40 17.67
C LYS A 46 16.76 -16.30 19.18
N LEU A 47 16.12 -15.32 19.83
CA LEU A 47 16.28 -15.18 21.29
C LEU A 47 15.37 -16.13 22.04
N ASP A 48 15.91 -16.67 23.14
CA ASP A 48 15.12 -17.33 24.16
C ASP A 48 14.50 -16.31 25.12
N LYS A 49 13.42 -16.72 25.82
CA LYS A 49 12.66 -15.84 26.74
C LYS A 49 13.52 -15.25 27.88
N GLN A 50 14.65 -15.87 28.24
CA GLN A 50 15.52 -15.34 29.27
C GLN A 50 16.36 -14.17 28.74
N LYS A 51 16.84 -14.29 27.50
CA LYS A 51 17.60 -13.25 26.83
C LYS A 51 16.72 -12.06 26.42
N GLU A 52 15.44 -12.31 26.07
CA GLU A 52 14.47 -11.23 25.82
C GLU A 52 14.39 -10.22 26.98
N LYS A 53 14.49 -10.70 28.22
CA LYS A 53 14.47 -9.85 29.43
C LYS A 53 15.61 -8.81 29.50
N GLN A 54 16.67 -9.00 28.73
CA GLN A 54 17.78 -8.06 28.63
C GLN A 54 17.41 -6.82 27.76
N TYR A 55 16.26 -6.88 27.05
CA TYR A 55 15.78 -5.83 26.16
C TYR A 55 14.36 -5.36 26.57
N PRO A 56 14.19 -4.80 27.78
CA PRO A 56 12.86 -4.48 28.31
C PRO A 56 12.09 -3.48 27.45
N GLU A 57 12.79 -2.52 26.83
CA GLU A 57 12.15 -1.55 25.93
C GLU A 57 11.61 -2.22 24.66
N THR A 58 12.37 -3.15 24.07
CA THR A 58 11.93 -3.92 22.89
C THR A 58 10.72 -4.78 23.24
N VAL A 59 10.71 -5.44 24.40
CA VAL A 59 9.56 -6.23 24.88
C VAL A 59 8.33 -5.35 25.04
N LYS A 60 8.49 -4.15 25.60
CA LYS A 60 7.41 -3.17 25.73
C LYS A 60 6.86 -2.74 24.36
N GLN A 61 7.74 -2.41 23.41
CA GLN A 61 7.37 -2.03 22.06
C GLN A 61 6.63 -3.16 21.33
N ILE A 62 7.08 -4.41 21.47
CA ILE A 62 6.36 -5.58 20.94
C ILE A 62 4.96 -5.70 21.53
N GLY A 63 4.81 -5.45 22.83
CA GLY A 63 3.50 -5.45 23.51
C GLY A 63 2.57 -4.39 22.94
N LEU A 64 3.07 -3.17 22.73
CA LEU A 64 2.31 -2.07 22.11
C LEU A 64 1.92 -2.38 20.67
N ALA A 65 2.85 -2.90 19.86
CA ALA A 65 2.58 -3.30 18.49
C ALA A 65 1.48 -4.37 18.40
N LYS A 66 1.55 -5.39 19.25
CA LYS A 66 0.51 -6.43 19.33
C LYS A 66 -0.84 -5.87 19.73
N ALA A 67 -0.88 -4.96 20.71
CA ALA A 67 -2.12 -4.32 21.14
C ALA A 67 -2.75 -3.51 20.01
N TYR A 68 -1.95 -2.72 19.27
CA TYR A 68 -2.42 -1.94 18.14
C TYR A 68 -2.96 -2.84 17.01
N LEU A 69 -2.22 -3.88 16.64
CA LEU A 69 -2.67 -4.85 15.63
C LEU A 69 -3.98 -5.53 16.04
N SER A 70 -4.13 -5.89 17.32
CA SER A 70 -5.38 -6.44 17.85
C SER A 70 -6.56 -5.47 17.75
N GLU A 71 -6.33 -4.16 17.94
CA GLU A 71 -7.39 -3.15 17.73
C GLU A 71 -7.77 -3.01 16.25
N LEU A 72 -6.80 -3.09 15.31
CA LEU A 72 -7.08 -3.11 13.88
C LEU A 72 -7.89 -4.34 13.47
N GLU A 73 -7.51 -5.52 13.98
CA GLU A 73 -8.26 -6.77 13.77
C GLU A 73 -9.70 -6.63 14.21
N LYS A 74 -9.94 -6.20 15.45
CA LYS A 74 -11.30 -5.94 15.97
C LYS A 74 -12.06 -4.89 15.16
N LYS A 75 -11.35 -3.84 14.66
CA LYS A 75 -11.96 -2.80 13.80
C LYS A 75 -12.46 -3.40 12.50
N ALA A 76 -11.69 -4.28 11.87
CA ALA A 76 -12.06 -4.98 10.63
C ALA A 76 -13.20 -6.00 10.88
N GLU A 77 -13.09 -6.82 11.91
CA GLU A 77 -14.11 -7.81 12.31
C GLU A 77 -15.47 -7.18 12.61
N ARG A 78 -15.51 -6.03 13.33
CA ARG A 78 -16.75 -5.27 13.55
C ARG A 78 -17.42 -4.80 12.27
N GLN A 79 -16.69 -4.72 11.18
CA GLN A 79 -17.22 -4.40 9.85
C GLN A 79 -17.52 -5.63 8.99
N GLY A 80 -17.44 -6.84 9.59
CA GLY A 80 -17.76 -8.10 8.94
C GLY A 80 -16.68 -8.63 8.02
N LEU A 81 -15.43 -8.20 8.19
CA LEU A 81 -14.30 -8.63 7.38
C LEU A 81 -13.53 -9.78 8.04
N GLU A 82 -13.05 -10.72 7.22
CA GLU A 82 -11.97 -11.62 7.62
C GLU A 82 -10.66 -10.81 7.70
N CYS A 83 -9.97 -10.92 8.83
CA CYS A 83 -8.76 -10.15 9.09
C CYS A 83 -7.67 -11.04 9.68
N ARG A 84 -6.42 -10.79 9.27
CA ARG A 84 -5.23 -11.34 9.93
C ARG A 84 -4.23 -10.23 10.21
N THR A 85 -3.49 -10.41 11.30
CA THR A 85 -2.44 -9.48 11.70
C THR A 85 -1.09 -10.16 11.78
N PHE A 86 -0.06 -9.48 11.31
CA PHE A 86 1.30 -10.01 11.24
C PHE A 86 2.28 -9.02 11.88
N LEU A 87 3.03 -9.50 12.84
CA LEU A 87 4.16 -8.79 13.43
C LEU A 87 5.44 -9.53 13.07
N GLU A 88 6.23 -8.96 12.17
CA GLU A 88 7.53 -9.52 11.80
C GLU A 88 8.68 -8.66 12.35
N PHE A 89 9.81 -9.33 12.59
CA PHE A 89 11.02 -8.70 13.11
C PHE A 89 12.09 -8.62 12.04
N ASP A 90 12.88 -7.58 12.11
CA ASP A 90 13.81 -7.09 11.11
C ASP A 90 14.48 -8.12 10.20
N GLY A 91 14.30 -7.91 8.96
CA GLY A 91 14.94 -8.53 7.80
C GLY A 91 14.89 -7.57 6.62
N GLY A 92 14.58 -6.28 6.87
CA GLY A 92 14.49 -5.24 5.84
C GLY A 92 13.25 -5.36 4.95
N GLN A 93 13.19 -4.50 3.94
CA GLN A 93 12.04 -4.32 3.03
C GLN A 93 11.67 -5.57 2.21
N ALA A 94 12.60 -6.52 2.11
CA ALA A 94 12.34 -7.81 1.49
C ALA A 94 11.18 -8.57 2.15
N ASN A 95 10.86 -8.26 3.41
CA ASN A 95 9.83 -8.99 4.15
C ASN A 95 8.42 -8.63 3.69
N ILE A 96 8.10 -7.36 3.43
CA ILE A 96 6.75 -6.95 2.95
C ILE A 96 6.46 -7.60 1.60
N LEU A 97 7.40 -7.56 0.65
CA LEU A 97 7.23 -8.14 -0.68
C LEU A 97 7.20 -9.68 -0.64
N LYS A 98 8.04 -10.29 0.17
CA LYS A 98 8.01 -11.74 0.40
C LYS A 98 6.70 -12.17 1.04
N HIS A 99 6.23 -11.42 2.02
CA HIS A 99 4.93 -11.65 2.67
C HIS A 99 3.80 -11.52 1.65
N SER A 100 3.81 -10.46 0.83
CA SER A 100 2.84 -10.26 -0.24
C SER A 100 2.79 -11.43 -1.21
N GLY A 101 3.94 -11.90 -1.68
CA GLY A 101 4.03 -13.05 -2.57
C GLY A 101 3.60 -14.37 -1.92
N HIS A 102 3.99 -14.59 -0.65
CA HIS A 102 3.66 -15.82 0.08
C HIS A 102 2.14 -16.00 0.29
N PHE A 103 1.45 -14.90 0.62
CA PHE A 103 -0.01 -14.91 0.84
C PHE A 103 -0.82 -14.55 -0.41
N HIS A 104 -0.17 -14.38 -1.57
CA HIS A 104 -0.83 -14.05 -2.84
C HIS A 104 -1.77 -12.86 -2.73
N HIS A 105 -1.27 -11.73 -2.19
CA HIS A 105 -2.04 -10.52 -2.12
C HIS A 105 -2.33 -9.96 -3.52
N ASP A 106 -3.50 -9.41 -3.71
CA ASP A 106 -3.93 -8.76 -4.96
C ASP A 106 -3.62 -7.27 -4.96
N PHE A 107 -3.50 -6.65 -3.76
CA PHE A 107 -3.20 -5.24 -3.56
C PHE A 107 -2.35 -5.01 -2.32
N ILE A 108 -1.54 -3.94 -2.39
CA ILE A 108 -0.89 -3.35 -1.22
C ILE A 108 -1.45 -1.94 -1.05
N VAL A 109 -2.00 -1.61 0.13
CA VAL A 109 -2.47 -0.26 0.48
C VAL A 109 -1.57 0.30 1.56
N THR A 110 -0.86 1.39 1.30
CA THR A 110 0.14 1.95 2.21
C THR A 110 0.04 3.47 2.33
N GLY A 111 0.37 4.02 3.49
CA GLY A 111 0.53 5.46 3.65
C GLY A 111 1.79 5.96 2.94
N SER A 112 1.79 7.20 2.50
CA SER A 112 2.94 7.85 1.86
C SER A 112 4.09 8.16 2.82
N SER A 113 4.12 7.59 4.00
CA SER A 113 4.91 7.93 5.17
C SER A 113 6.11 8.85 4.92
N GLY A 114 5.94 10.11 5.28
CA GLY A 114 7.02 11.05 5.45
C GLY A 114 7.03 11.55 6.88
N THR A 115 7.73 10.89 7.77
CA THR A 115 7.98 11.43 9.12
C THR A 115 8.97 12.59 9.14
N ARG A 116 9.41 13.07 7.94
CA ARG A 116 10.32 14.23 7.83
C ARG A 116 9.85 15.12 6.70
N GLY A 117 9.20 16.23 7.10
CA GLY A 117 8.76 17.29 6.20
C GLY A 117 9.92 17.91 5.42
N GLY A 118 9.95 17.66 4.13
CA GLY A 118 10.78 18.33 3.16
C GLY A 118 10.12 18.26 1.80
N ILE A 119 10.11 19.38 1.07
CA ILE A 119 9.45 19.56 -0.24
C ILE A 119 9.93 18.56 -1.33
N ARG A 120 10.95 17.73 -1.04
CA ARG A 120 11.56 16.78 -1.99
C ARG A 120 11.23 15.30 -1.76
N GLU A 121 10.59 14.93 -0.66
CA GLU A 121 10.25 13.52 -0.38
C GLU A 121 8.74 13.31 -0.45
N LEU A 122 8.19 13.29 -1.67
CA LEU A 122 6.79 12.94 -1.93
C LEU A 122 6.46 11.50 -1.52
N MET A 123 7.47 10.67 -1.31
CA MET A 123 7.32 9.25 -1.00
C MET A 123 8.49 8.79 -0.11
N GLY A 124 8.22 8.15 1.02
CA GLY A 124 9.26 7.58 1.88
C GLY A 124 10.06 6.50 1.16
N SER A 125 11.34 6.37 1.47
CA SER A 125 12.24 5.40 0.82
C SER A 125 11.72 3.94 0.84
N ASN A 126 10.92 3.59 1.82
CA ASN A 126 10.31 2.26 1.93
C ASN A 126 9.15 2.09 0.94
N VAL A 127 8.29 3.10 0.81
CA VAL A 127 7.16 3.08 -0.12
C VAL A 127 7.67 3.07 -1.57
N GLU A 128 8.67 3.91 -1.89
CA GLU A 128 9.30 3.90 -3.21
C GLU A 128 9.82 2.50 -3.61
N LYS A 129 10.47 1.80 -2.68
CA LYS A 129 10.98 0.46 -2.95
C LYS A 129 9.87 -0.57 -3.11
N ILE A 130 8.77 -0.44 -2.35
CA ILE A 130 7.59 -1.30 -2.52
C ILE A 130 7.04 -1.09 -3.93
N VAL A 131 6.77 0.17 -4.33
CA VAL A 131 6.24 0.50 -5.66
C VAL A 131 7.11 -0.03 -6.80
N ARG A 132 8.44 0.11 -6.68
CA ARG A 132 9.38 -0.36 -7.73
C ARG A 132 9.47 -1.87 -7.87
N LYS A 133 9.10 -2.64 -6.85
CA LYS A 133 9.37 -4.08 -6.78
C LYS A 133 8.12 -4.94 -6.53
N ALA A 134 6.98 -4.32 -6.33
CA ALA A 134 5.74 -5.05 -6.14
C ALA A 134 5.27 -5.65 -7.47
N ASP A 135 4.85 -6.89 -7.42
CA ASP A 135 4.22 -7.60 -8.54
C ASP A 135 2.70 -7.38 -8.59
N VAL A 136 2.18 -6.57 -7.65
CA VAL A 136 0.76 -6.24 -7.52
C VAL A 136 0.57 -4.73 -7.43
N PRO A 137 -0.62 -4.20 -7.77
CA PRO A 137 -0.92 -2.78 -7.63
C PRO A 137 -0.68 -2.28 -6.20
N VAL A 138 -0.07 -1.09 -6.11
CA VAL A 138 0.20 -0.41 -4.84
C VAL A 138 -0.61 0.88 -4.77
N VAL A 139 -1.51 0.95 -3.81
CA VAL A 139 -2.29 2.16 -3.50
C VAL A 139 -1.55 2.96 -2.43
N ILE A 140 -1.17 4.18 -2.76
CA ILE A 140 -0.47 5.08 -1.83
C ILE A 140 -1.44 6.14 -1.35
N VAL A 141 -1.69 6.16 -0.04
CA VAL A 141 -2.56 7.14 0.60
C VAL A 141 -1.72 8.32 1.10
N LYS A 142 -2.03 9.51 0.63
CA LYS A 142 -1.43 10.75 1.11
C LYS A 142 -2.26 11.36 2.25
N ASP A 143 -1.73 12.46 2.85
CA ASP A 143 -2.37 13.13 4.01
C ASP A 143 -3.71 13.81 3.70
N GLU A 144 -4.11 13.92 2.45
CA GLU A 144 -5.39 14.48 2.03
C GLU A 144 -6.55 13.53 2.32
N GLU A 145 -7.74 14.07 2.46
CA GLU A 145 -8.95 13.26 2.60
C GLU A 145 -9.17 12.46 1.31
N VAL A 146 -9.18 11.15 1.43
CA VAL A 146 -9.47 10.24 0.34
C VAL A 146 -10.93 9.85 0.43
N SER A 147 -11.71 10.29 -0.56
CA SER A 147 -13.10 9.82 -0.70
C SER A 147 -13.09 8.45 -1.38
N PHE A 148 -13.69 7.48 -0.72
CA PHE A 148 -13.88 6.13 -1.29
C PHE A 148 -15.36 5.74 -1.17
N PRO A 149 -15.98 5.10 -2.17
CA PRO A 149 -15.41 4.69 -3.47
C PRO A 149 -14.97 5.89 -4.35
N PHE A 150 -13.96 5.67 -5.17
CA PHE A 150 -13.46 6.70 -6.10
C PHE A 150 -14.56 7.07 -7.10
N LYS A 151 -14.67 8.37 -7.44
CA LYS A 151 -15.58 8.86 -8.49
C LYS A 151 -14.86 9.07 -9.81
N ASP A 152 -13.60 9.50 -9.73
CA ASP A 152 -12.76 9.82 -10.87
C ASP A 152 -11.38 9.21 -10.67
N ILE A 153 -10.85 8.59 -11.71
CA ILE A 153 -9.52 8.00 -11.76
C ILE A 153 -8.78 8.59 -12.95
N VAL A 154 -7.60 9.15 -12.72
CA VAL A 154 -6.75 9.65 -13.81
C VAL A 154 -5.68 8.63 -14.11
N PHE A 155 -5.73 8.01 -15.28
CA PHE A 155 -4.67 7.12 -15.76
C PHE A 155 -3.63 7.92 -16.52
N VAL A 156 -2.42 7.98 -15.97
CA VAL A 156 -1.30 8.76 -16.51
C VAL A 156 -0.30 7.83 -17.18
N SER A 157 -0.04 8.06 -18.47
CA SER A 157 0.95 7.29 -19.23
C SER A 157 1.49 8.14 -20.38
N ASP A 158 2.66 7.74 -20.92
CA ASP A 158 3.15 8.22 -22.21
C ASP A 158 2.48 7.50 -23.40
N PHE A 159 1.83 6.36 -23.14
CA PHE A 159 1.18 5.48 -24.13
C PHE A 159 2.13 5.00 -25.25
N LEU A 160 3.44 5.01 -25.00
CA LEU A 160 4.46 4.54 -25.94
C LEU A 160 4.81 3.07 -25.73
N GLN A 161 4.65 2.60 -24.49
CA GLN A 161 4.85 1.20 -24.12
C GLN A 161 3.50 0.50 -23.96
N ASP A 162 3.50 -0.82 -23.96
CA ASP A 162 2.30 -1.58 -23.65
C ASP A 162 1.97 -1.43 -22.17
N VAL A 163 0.88 -0.73 -21.89
CA VAL A 163 0.34 -0.49 -20.55
C VAL A 163 -1.00 -1.22 -20.32
N SER A 164 -1.36 -2.13 -21.23
CA SER A 164 -2.65 -2.81 -21.25
C SER A 164 -2.95 -3.54 -19.94
N ASP A 165 -1.97 -4.20 -19.34
CA ASP A 165 -2.19 -4.93 -18.10
C ASP A 165 -2.39 -3.98 -16.90
N ALA A 166 -1.63 -2.88 -16.83
CA ALA A 166 -1.85 -1.85 -15.83
C ALA A 166 -3.23 -1.19 -15.99
N PHE A 167 -3.64 -0.93 -17.23
CA PHE A 167 -4.94 -0.34 -17.52
C PHE A 167 -6.11 -1.28 -17.18
N LYS A 168 -5.99 -2.59 -17.43
CA LYS A 168 -6.98 -3.58 -16.99
C LYS A 168 -7.22 -3.56 -15.48
N GLN A 169 -6.14 -3.37 -14.70
CA GLN A 169 -6.25 -3.21 -13.24
C GLN A 169 -7.05 -1.95 -12.88
N VAL A 170 -6.78 -0.84 -13.59
CA VAL A 170 -7.51 0.43 -13.38
C VAL A 170 -8.98 0.29 -13.76
N ILE A 171 -9.29 -0.38 -14.88
CA ILE A 171 -10.68 -0.68 -15.28
C ILE A 171 -11.38 -1.47 -14.17
N SER A 172 -10.75 -2.53 -13.65
CA SER A 172 -11.34 -3.34 -12.58
C SER A 172 -11.65 -2.53 -11.32
N ILE A 173 -10.80 -1.58 -10.97
CA ILE A 173 -11.05 -0.66 -9.84
C ILE A 173 -12.21 0.29 -10.17
N ALA A 174 -12.20 0.89 -11.36
CA ALA A 174 -13.22 1.83 -11.80
C ALA A 174 -14.61 1.20 -11.83
N GLU A 175 -14.74 0.00 -12.39
CA GLU A 175 -16.00 -0.76 -12.42
C GLU A 175 -16.54 -1.03 -11.01
N LYS A 176 -15.68 -1.44 -10.09
CA LYS A 176 -16.08 -1.68 -8.70
C LYS A 176 -16.51 -0.43 -7.97
N CYS A 177 -15.84 0.70 -8.22
CA CYS A 177 -16.16 1.99 -7.61
C CYS A 177 -17.31 2.72 -8.33
N GLY A 178 -17.65 2.35 -9.56
CA GLY A 178 -18.53 3.15 -10.43
C GLY A 178 -17.86 4.45 -10.87
N ALA A 179 -16.54 4.43 -11.07
CA ALA A 179 -15.73 5.61 -11.35
C ALA A 179 -15.56 5.88 -12.85
N HIS A 180 -15.36 7.16 -13.21
CA HIS A 180 -14.93 7.55 -14.54
C HIS A 180 -13.41 7.48 -14.66
N ILE A 181 -12.90 7.03 -15.81
CA ILE A 181 -11.46 7.01 -16.09
C ILE A 181 -11.14 8.15 -17.05
N HIS A 182 -10.17 8.98 -16.66
CA HIS A 182 -9.61 10.05 -17.48
C HIS A 182 -8.21 9.65 -17.93
N LEU A 183 -7.94 9.69 -19.22
CA LEU A 183 -6.60 9.41 -19.78
C LEU A 183 -5.79 10.70 -19.84
N LEU A 184 -4.61 10.71 -19.25
CA LEU A 184 -3.71 11.85 -19.22
C LEU A 184 -2.34 11.49 -19.80
N ARG A 185 -1.91 12.21 -20.82
CA ARG A 185 -0.54 12.19 -21.32
C ARG A 185 0.19 13.48 -20.96
N VAL A 186 1.37 13.36 -20.40
CA VAL A 186 2.22 14.50 -20.05
C VAL A 186 3.29 14.68 -21.12
N ASN A 187 3.30 15.86 -21.78
CA ASN A 187 4.37 16.27 -22.66
C ASN A 187 5.49 16.98 -21.88
N THR A 188 6.73 16.63 -22.14
CA THR A 188 7.90 17.30 -21.56
C THR A 188 8.66 18.08 -22.61
N HIS A 189 9.54 19.00 -22.20
CA HIS A 189 10.39 19.77 -23.13
C HIS A 189 11.31 18.91 -24.01
N THR A 190 11.68 17.74 -23.51
CA THR A 190 12.54 16.79 -24.24
C THR A 190 11.76 15.87 -25.15
N ASP A 191 10.44 15.80 -24.99
CA ASP A 191 9.57 14.88 -25.73
C ASP A 191 8.30 15.60 -26.22
N PHE A 192 8.50 16.83 -26.74
CA PHE A 192 7.42 17.67 -27.19
C PHE A 192 6.91 17.19 -28.56
N ASN A 193 5.71 16.69 -28.59
CA ASN A 193 4.96 16.42 -29.81
C ASN A 193 3.83 17.46 -29.97
N SER A 194 3.49 17.80 -31.24
CA SER A 194 2.29 18.60 -31.48
C SER A 194 1.05 17.90 -30.86
N ILE A 195 0.04 18.67 -30.50
CA ILE A 195 -1.18 18.15 -29.86
C ILE A 195 -1.77 16.99 -30.68
N GLU A 196 -1.80 17.10 -32.02
CA GLU A 196 -2.30 16.05 -32.91
C GLU A 196 -1.49 14.75 -32.78
N LYS A 197 -0.17 14.81 -32.87
CA LYS A 197 0.72 13.66 -32.70
C LYS A 197 0.73 13.12 -31.29
N GLY A 198 0.47 13.99 -30.29
CA GLY A 198 0.35 13.60 -28.90
C GLY A 198 -0.90 12.78 -28.59
N LEU A 199 -1.98 12.97 -29.33
CA LEU A 199 -3.25 12.25 -29.17
C LEU A 199 -3.28 10.88 -29.87
N ASP A 200 -2.44 10.68 -30.89
CA ASP A 200 -2.46 9.45 -31.69
C ASP A 200 -2.22 8.17 -30.87
N PRO A 201 -1.28 8.12 -29.91
CA PRO A 201 -1.13 6.95 -29.05
C PRO A 201 -2.36 6.68 -28.17
N ILE A 202 -3.01 7.72 -27.66
CA ILE A 202 -4.23 7.60 -26.83
C ILE A 202 -5.40 7.06 -27.66
N LYS A 203 -5.56 7.52 -28.92
CA LYS A 203 -6.63 7.08 -29.83
C LYS A 203 -6.48 5.62 -30.27
N LYS A 204 -5.26 5.08 -30.22
CA LYS A 204 -4.95 3.69 -30.56
C LYS A 204 -5.05 2.74 -29.38
N PHE A 205 -5.12 3.28 -28.18
CA PHE A 205 -5.23 2.58 -26.92
C PHE A 205 -6.70 2.30 -26.56
#